data_b65f4690edaff71b729842faa23780f9
#
_entry.id   b65f4690edaff71b729842faa23780f9
#
_cell.length_a   1.000
_cell.length_b   1.000
_cell.length_c   1.000
_cell.angle_alpha   90.00
_cell.angle_beta   90.00
_cell.angle_gamma   90.00
#
_symmetry.space_group_name_H-M   'P 1'
#
loop_
_entity.id
_entity.type
_entity.pdbx_description
1 polymer ?
#
loop_
_entity_poly.entity_id
_entity_poly.type
_entity_poly.pdbx_seq_one_letter_code
_entity_poly.pdbx_strand_id
1 'polypeptide(L)'
;AMPFRTLLAVQAEARPEHYRTAEAFRERVFALLEPLSGTPAPRLAAFPELFGLPLLLHLDGGLAPKALLLDPLLPWRRARRAYGVFLEVMAEAARAFGAYLLAGSLLSPPYEEELARGRFSRTPFFQNLALFFNPKGRLLAQVPKMELTPPERWLRRGRFGPHLVETEAGKV
;
A
#
# COMPACT_ATOMS: atom_id res chain seq x y z
N ALA A 1 -17.49 -18.47 -11.41
CA ALA A 1 -16.34 -18.12 -10.55
C ALA A 1 -16.33 -19.05 -9.34
N MET A 2 -15.20 -19.62 -8.97
CA MET A 2 -15.07 -20.40 -7.73
C MET A 2 -14.83 -19.41 -6.58
N PRO A 3 -15.58 -19.51 -5.46
CA PRO A 3 -15.40 -18.59 -4.32
C PRO A 3 -14.01 -18.77 -3.69
N PHE A 4 -13.55 -17.74 -2.98
CA PHE A 4 -12.32 -17.85 -2.19
C PHE A 4 -12.41 -19.02 -1.20
N ARG A 5 -11.37 -19.85 -1.16
CA ARG A 5 -11.29 -21.03 -0.30
C ARG A 5 -10.44 -20.79 0.94
N THR A 6 -9.52 -19.84 0.85
CA THR A 6 -8.66 -19.43 1.97
C THR A 6 -8.69 -17.92 2.13
N LEU A 7 -8.99 -17.46 3.34
CA LEU A 7 -8.95 -16.05 3.72
C LEU A 7 -7.95 -15.87 4.87
N LEU A 8 -7.01 -14.95 4.72
CA LEU A 8 -6.04 -14.58 5.73
C LEU A 8 -6.22 -13.11 6.12
N ALA A 9 -6.60 -12.82 7.35
CA ALA A 9 -6.54 -11.49 7.92
C ALA A 9 -5.18 -11.31 8.59
N VAL A 10 -4.36 -10.40 8.07
CA VAL A 10 -3.01 -10.16 8.58
C VAL A 10 -3.08 -9.18 9.75
N GLN A 11 -2.51 -9.57 10.89
CA GLN A 11 -2.16 -8.66 11.97
C GLN A 11 -0.66 -8.41 11.96
N ALA A 12 -0.25 -7.16 11.91
CA ALA A 12 1.15 -6.80 11.84
C ALA A 12 1.51 -5.71 12.85
N GLU A 13 2.53 -5.98 13.65
CA GLU A 13 3.16 -4.96 14.47
C GLU A 13 4.11 -4.13 13.58
N ALA A 14 3.98 -2.81 13.65
CA ALA A 14 4.85 -1.89 12.93
C ALA A 14 6.13 -1.64 13.74
N ARG A 15 7.16 -2.44 13.48
CA ARG A 15 8.51 -2.25 14.06
C ARG A 15 9.41 -1.56 13.05
N PRO A 16 10.11 -0.48 13.41
CA PRO A 16 10.97 0.27 12.49
C PRO A 16 11.96 -0.58 11.69
N GLU A 17 12.54 -1.62 12.31
CA GLU A 17 13.49 -2.53 11.66
C GLU A 17 12.93 -3.23 10.43
N HIS A 18 11.63 -3.53 10.38
CA HIS A 18 10.98 -4.18 9.25
C HIS A 18 10.79 -3.26 8.03
N TYR A 19 11.05 -1.96 8.18
CA TYR A 19 10.74 -0.95 7.16
C TYR A 19 11.96 -0.09 6.77
N ARG A 20 13.15 -0.41 7.32
CA ARG A 20 14.37 0.37 7.06
C ARG A 20 14.92 0.17 5.66
N THR A 21 14.70 -1.00 5.07
CA THR A 21 15.13 -1.34 3.72
C THR A 21 14.01 -2.07 2.97
N ALA A 22 14.09 -2.06 1.64
CA ALA A 22 13.16 -2.83 0.81
C ALA A 22 13.22 -4.33 1.13
N GLU A 23 14.43 -4.86 1.41
CA GLU A 23 14.63 -6.27 1.76
C GLU A 23 13.98 -6.63 3.09
N ALA A 24 14.20 -5.82 4.15
CA ALA A 24 13.56 -6.07 5.44
C ALA A 24 12.03 -6.02 5.35
N PHE A 25 11.49 -5.12 4.54
CA PHE A 25 10.05 -5.06 4.30
C PHE A 25 9.56 -6.30 3.54
N ARG A 26 10.30 -6.73 2.53
CA ARG A 26 10.01 -7.95 1.77
C ARG A 26 9.98 -9.18 2.70
N GLU A 27 11.03 -9.40 3.49
CA GLU A 27 11.11 -10.50 4.45
C GLU A 27 9.90 -10.49 5.41
N ARG A 28 9.53 -9.31 5.91
CA ARG A 28 8.36 -9.16 6.79
C ARG A 28 7.06 -9.55 6.11
N VAL A 29 6.81 -9.08 4.88
CA VAL A 29 5.61 -9.40 4.11
C VAL A 29 5.53 -10.91 3.85
N PHE A 30 6.63 -11.52 3.44
CA PHE A 30 6.68 -12.96 3.18
C PHE A 30 6.41 -13.78 4.44
N ALA A 31 7.01 -13.41 5.57
CA ALA A 31 6.75 -14.06 6.85
C ALA A 31 5.28 -13.96 7.29
N LEU A 32 4.63 -12.82 7.04
CA LEU A 32 3.21 -12.63 7.35
C LEU A 32 2.27 -13.46 6.47
N LEU A 33 2.71 -13.79 5.25
CA LEU A 33 1.93 -14.59 4.30
C LEU A 33 2.22 -16.10 4.37
N GLU A 34 3.24 -16.52 5.12
CA GLU A 34 3.61 -17.93 5.27
C GLU A 34 2.43 -18.85 5.63
N PRO A 35 1.44 -18.42 6.45
CA PRO A 35 0.25 -19.23 6.71
C PRO A 35 -0.58 -19.60 5.48
N LEU A 36 -0.39 -18.95 4.33
CA LEU A 36 -1.03 -19.32 3.07
C LEU A 36 -0.37 -20.50 2.38
N SER A 37 0.87 -20.85 2.76
CA SER A 37 1.62 -21.94 2.14
C SER A 37 0.86 -23.27 2.28
N GLY A 38 0.69 -23.96 1.16
CA GLY A 38 -0.05 -25.23 1.12
C GLY A 38 -1.57 -25.17 1.28
N THR A 39 -2.15 -23.99 1.51
CA THR A 39 -3.61 -23.86 1.62
C THR A 39 -4.30 -23.91 0.25
N PRO A 40 -5.60 -24.27 0.19
CA PRO A 40 -6.32 -24.35 -1.08
C PRO A 40 -6.55 -22.97 -1.73
N ALA A 41 -6.37 -22.91 -3.06
CA ALA A 41 -6.71 -21.75 -3.87
C ALA A 41 -8.21 -21.76 -4.26
N PRO A 42 -8.82 -20.61 -4.60
CA PRO A 42 -8.27 -19.24 -4.57
C PRO A 42 -8.07 -18.69 -3.16
N ARG A 43 -6.98 -17.95 -2.99
CA ARG A 43 -6.56 -17.36 -1.69
C ARG A 43 -6.71 -15.85 -1.72
N LEU A 44 -7.13 -15.27 -0.59
CA LEU A 44 -7.15 -13.82 -0.37
C LEU A 44 -6.50 -13.50 0.96
N ALA A 45 -5.54 -12.59 0.96
CA ALA A 45 -4.99 -12.00 2.18
C ALA A 45 -5.33 -10.50 2.25
N ALA A 46 -5.68 -10.04 3.44
CA ALA A 46 -5.95 -8.64 3.72
C ALA A 46 -5.00 -8.12 4.80
N PHE A 47 -4.28 -7.05 4.46
CA PHE A 47 -3.37 -6.33 5.35
C PHE A 47 -4.09 -5.16 6.04
N PRO A 48 -3.63 -4.72 7.22
CA PRO A 48 -4.25 -3.63 7.95
C PRO A 48 -4.09 -2.29 7.24
N GLU A 49 -4.98 -1.36 7.55
CA GLU A 49 -4.88 0.04 7.11
C GLU A 49 -3.53 0.65 7.52
N LEU A 50 -2.97 1.50 6.66
CA LEU A 50 -1.68 2.18 6.84
C LEU A 50 -0.49 1.23 7.02
N PHE A 51 -0.61 -0.03 6.57
CA PHE A 51 0.49 -1.00 6.62
C PHE A 51 1.76 -0.50 5.91
N GLY A 52 1.61 0.32 4.87
CA GLY A 52 2.72 0.93 4.13
C GLY A 52 3.26 2.24 4.73
N LEU A 53 2.57 2.85 5.71
CA LEU A 53 2.99 4.13 6.29
C LEU A 53 4.39 4.09 6.92
N PRO A 54 4.81 3.04 7.64
CA PRO A 54 6.14 2.99 8.23
C PRO A 54 7.29 3.03 7.19
N LEU A 55 7.05 2.61 5.93
CA LEU A 55 8.04 2.78 4.86
C LEU A 55 8.36 4.26 4.63
N LEU A 56 7.35 5.12 4.60
CA LEU A 56 7.56 6.56 4.46
C LEU A 56 8.43 7.12 5.58
N LEU A 57 8.26 6.58 6.80
CA LEU A 57 8.93 7.08 7.99
C LEU A 57 10.35 6.52 8.18
N HIS A 58 10.62 5.28 7.77
CA HIS A 58 11.81 4.53 8.15
C HIS A 58 12.70 4.10 6.99
N LEU A 59 12.18 4.00 5.75
CA LEU A 59 12.94 3.55 4.60
C LEU A 59 14.17 4.45 4.36
N ASP A 60 15.29 3.84 4.05
CA ASP A 60 16.57 4.51 3.72
C ASP A 60 17.01 5.56 4.78
N GLY A 61 16.89 5.21 6.06
CA GLY A 61 17.35 6.03 7.19
C GLY A 61 16.32 6.98 7.78
N GLY A 62 15.07 6.95 7.30
CA GLY A 62 13.97 7.72 7.90
C GLY A 62 13.96 9.22 7.56
N LEU A 63 12.96 9.92 8.08
CA LEU A 63 12.79 11.37 7.93
C LEU A 63 13.46 12.09 9.11
N ALA A 64 14.66 12.63 8.89
CA ALA A 64 15.27 13.53 9.86
C ALA A 64 14.55 14.89 9.83
N PRO A 65 14.07 15.43 10.96
CA PRO A 65 13.36 16.72 10.97
C PRO A 65 14.14 17.87 10.32
N LYS A 66 15.46 17.89 10.49
CA LYS A 66 16.35 18.90 9.88
C LYS A 66 16.37 18.81 8.35
N ALA A 67 16.25 17.62 7.78
CA ALA A 67 16.25 17.43 6.33
C ALA A 67 15.00 18.01 5.66
N LEU A 68 13.87 18.04 6.36
CA LEU A 68 12.64 18.65 5.87
C LEU A 68 12.74 20.18 5.74
N LEU A 69 13.57 20.81 6.56
CA LEU A 69 13.81 22.25 6.48
C LEU A 69 14.70 22.62 5.28
N LEU A 70 15.55 21.68 4.85
CA LEU A 70 16.52 21.90 3.76
C LEU A 70 15.95 21.54 2.39
N ASP A 71 15.01 20.60 2.31
CA ASP A 71 14.38 20.16 1.06
C ASP A 71 12.86 20.00 1.24
N PRO A 72 12.06 20.99 0.85
CA PRO A 72 10.59 20.93 0.92
C PRO A 72 10.00 19.83 0.06
N LEU A 73 10.73 19.31 -0.93
CA LEU A 73 10.30 18.21 -1.80
C LEU A 73 10.66 16.82 -1.25
N LEU A 74 11.42 16.77 -0.16
CA LEU A 74 11.87 15.51 0.42
C LEU A 74 10.71 14.56 0.79
N PRO A 75 9.60 15.02 1.39
CA PRO A 75 8.46 14.15 1.68
C PRO A 75 7.90 13.47 0.42
N TRP A 76 7.88 14.19 -0.70
CA TRP A 76 7.42 13.70 -2.00
C TRP A 76 8.31 12.62 -2.58
N ARG A 77 9.63 12.85 -2.60
CA ARG A 77 10.60 11.87 -3.10
C ARG A 77 10.54 10.60 -2.27
N ARG A 78 10.42 10.73 -0.95
CA ARG A 78 10.28 9.59 -0.05
C ARG A 78 8.98 8.84 -0.23
N ALA A 79 7.87 9.54 -0.39
CA ALA A 79 6.59 8.90 -0.64
C ALA A 79 6.60 8.12 -1.97
N ARG A 80 7.21 8.67 -3.02
CA ARG A 80 7.40 7.93 -4.29
C ARG A 80 8.29 6.69 -4.12
N ARG A 81 9.38 6.81 -3.37
CA ARG A 81 10.27 5.69 -3.08
C ARG A 81 9.56 4.61 -2.26
N ALA A 82 8.87 4.99 -1.18
CA ALA A 82 8.09 4.07 -0.35
C ALA A 82 6.98 3.39 -1.14
N TYR A 83 6.28 4.13 -2.00
CA TYR A 83 5.24 3.61 -2.88
C TYR A 83 5.81 2.58 -3.87
N GLY A 84 6.95 2.86 -4.50
CA GLY A 84 7.61 1.92 -5.41
C GLY A 84 7.99 0.62 -4.72
N VAL A 85 8.66 0.70 -3.56
CA VAL A 85 9.00 -0.49 -2.75
C VAL A 85 7.77 -1.28 -2.36
N PHE A 86 6.71 -0.59 -1.92
CA PHE A 86 5.46 -1.24 -1.54
C PHE A 86 4.82 -1.98 -2.72
N LEU A 87 4.73 -1.35 -3.89
CA LEU A 87 4.20 -1.99 -5.10
C LEU A 87 4.98 -3.23 -5.51
N GLU A 88 6.31 -3.12 -5.56
CA GLU A 88 7.19 -4.21 -5.98
C GLU A 88 7.07 -5.42 -5.03
N VAL A 89 7.17 -5.18 -3.72
CA VAL A 89 7.12 -6.23 -2.71
C VAL A 89 5.76 -6.91 -2.67
N MET A 90 4.66 -6.14 -2.72
CA MET A 90 3.31 -6.72 -2.70
C MET A 90 3.00 -7.49 -3.99
N ALA A 91 3.44 -7.00 -5.14
CA ALA A 91 3.30 -7.71 -6.40
C ALA A 91 4.10 -9.02 -6.42
N GLU A 92 5.32 -9.01 -5.89
CA GLU A 92 6.15 -10.21 -5.74
C GLU A 92 5.49 -11.22 -4.80
N ALA A 93 5.04 -10.78 -3.64
CA ALA A 93 4.36 -11.63 -2.66
C ALA A 93 3.07 -12.24 -3.22
N ALA A 94 2.26 -11.46 -3.95
CA ALA A 94 1.06 -11.98 -4.62
C ALA A 94 1.39 -13.14 -5.57
N ARG A 95 2.47 -13.01 -6.35
CA ARG A 95 2.96 -14.08 -7.24
C ARG A 95 3.46 -15.28 -6.45
N ALA A 96 4.32 -15.06 -5.46
CA ALA A 96 4.97 -16.12 -4.71
C ALA A 96 3.96 -17.02 -3.96
N PHE A 97 2.93 -16.41 -3.38
CA PHE A 97 1.89 -17.15 -2.64
C PHE A 97 0.67 -17.51 -3.50
N GLY A 98 0.63 -17.11 -4.78
CA GLY A 98 -0.51 -17.34 -5.67
C GLY A 98 -1.82 -16.81 -5.07
N ALA A 99 -1.79 -15.61 -4.47
CA ALA A 99 -2.88 -15.06 -3.70
C ALA A 99 -3.32 -13.67 -4.21
N TYR A 100 -4.59 -13.39 -4.08
CA TYR A 100 -5.07 -12.01 -4.12
C TYR A 100 -4.64 -11.30 -2.85
N LEU A 101 -4.13 -10.07 -2.96
CA LEU A 101 -3.73 -9.28 -1.82
C LEU A 101 -4.50 -7.96 -1.79
N LEU A 102 -5.32 -7.76 -0.77
CA LEU A 102 -5.73 -6.43 -0.34
C LEU A 102 -4.60 -5.90 0.54
N ALA A 103 -3.71 -5.14 -0.07
CA ALA A 103 -2.41 -4.83 0.50
C ALA A 103 -2.44 -3.78 1.62
N GLY A 104 -3.61 -3.56 2.21
CA GLY A 104 -3.81 -2.49 3.18
C GLY A 104 -3.70 -1.15 2.50
N SER A 105 -3.20 -0.13 3.20
CA SER A 105 -3.02 1.17 2.59
C SER A 105 -1.69 1.81 2.93
N LEU A 106 -1.36 2.83 2.15
CA LEU A 106 -0.20 3.69 2.34
C LEU A 106 -0.56 5.12 1.92
N LEU A 107 0.29 6.08 2.27
CA LEU A 107 0.15 7.42 1.76
C LEU A 107 0.69 7.47 0.33
N SER A 108 -0.21 7.73 -0.62
CA SER A 108 0.12 7.86 -2.04
C SER A 108 0.75 9.22 -2.33
N PRO A 109 1.79 9.27 -3.16
CA PRO A 109 2.25 10.52 -3.75
C PRO A 109 1.15 11.12 -4.62
N PRO A 110 1.23 12.41 -4.96
CA PRO A 110 0.29 13.03 -5.90
C PRO A 110 0.37 12.31 -7.25
N TYR A 111 -0.73 12.28 -7.95
CA TYR A 111 -0.75 11.77 -9.32
C TYR A 111 0.27 12.54 -10.17
N GLU A 112 1.05 11.82 -10.96
CA GLU A 112 2.06 12.41 -11.85
C GLU A 112 1.47 13.46 -12.80
N GLU A 113 0.19 13.31 -13.17
CA GLU A 113 -0.52 14.29 -13.98
C GLU A 113 -0.67 15.67 -13.31
N GLU A 114 -0.83 15.75 -11.99
CA GLU A 114 -0.92 17.04 -11.30
C GLU A 114 0.44 17.72 -11.20
N LEU A 115 1.52 16.93 -11.03
CA LEU A 115 2.90 17.43 -11.04
C LEU A 115 3.32 17.90 -12.45
N ALA A 116 2.98 17.14 -13.48
CA ALA A 116 3.29 17.48 -14.86
C ALA A 116 2.57 18.77 -15.34
N ARG A 117 1.43 19.09 -14.74
CA ARG A 117 0.65 20.32 -15.05
C ARG A 117 1.11 21.55 -14.26
N GLY A 118 2.15 21.43 -13.43
CA GLY A 118 2.65 22.54 -12.60
C GLY A 118 1.62 23.07 -11.58
N ARG A 119 0.56 22.34 -11.33
CA ARG A 119 -0.49 22.73 -10.39
C ARG A 119 -0.09 22.33 -8.97
N PHE A 120 0.76 23.12 -8.35
CA PHE A 120 0.89 23.12 -6.90
C PHE A 120 -0.37 23.72 -6.29
N SER A 121 -1.45 22.95 -6.22
CA SER A 121 -2.61 23.41 -5.49
C SER A 121 -2.30 23.38 -3.99
N ARG A 122 -2.82 24.37 -3.25
CA ARG A 122 -2.71 24.44 -1.77
C ARG A 122 -3.53 23.36 -1.05
N THR A 123 -4.00 22.33 -1.76
CA THR A 123 -4.77 21.21 -1.21
C THR A 123 -3.85 20.08 -0.76
N PRO A 124 -4.25 19.29 0.23
CA PRO A 124 -3.47 18.15 0.72
C PRO A 124 -3.19 17.17 -0.43
N PHE A 125 -1.91 16.87 -0.61
CA PHE A 125 -1.40 16.20 -1.79
C PHE A 125 -1.35 14.67 -1.65
N PHE A 126 -1.50 14.14 -0.43
CA PHE A 126 -1.47 12.71 -0.17
C PHE A 126 -2.88 12.14 -0.11
N GLN A 127 -3.01 10.89 -0.54
CA GLN A 127 -4.20 10.07 -0.33
C GLN A 127 -3.80 8.85 0.51
N ASN A 128 -4.68 8.43 1.39
CA ASN A 128 -4.60 7.11 2.01
C ASN A 128 -5.19 6.13 0.99
N LEU A 129 -4.33 5.31 0.37
CA LEU A 129 -4.63 4.53 -0.82
C LEU A 129 -4.48 3.04 -0.56
N ALA A 130 -5.58 2.29 -0.64
CA ALA A 130 -5.55 0.84 -0.62
C ALA A 130 -5.26 0.27 -2.01
N LEU A 131 -4.48 -0.81 -2.06
CA LEU A 131 -4.04 -1.46 -3.30
C LEU A 131 -4.53 -2.91 -3.33
N PHE A 132 -5.02 -3.36 -4.49
CA PHE A 132 -5.49 -4.71 -4.67
C PHE A 132 -4.76 -5.40 -5.82
N PHE A 133 -4.13 -6.55 -5.52
CA PHE A 133 -3.33 -7.33 -6.45
C PHE A 133 -3.97 -8.68 -6.74
N ASN A 134 -3.77 -9.20 -7.97
CA ASN A 134 -4.13 -10.56 -8.31
C ASN A 134 -2.96 -11.55 -8.07
N PRO A 135 -3.18 -12.87 -8.16
CA PRO A 135 -2.15 -13.90 -7.97
C PRO A 135 -0.98 -13.84 -8.97
N LYS A 136 -1.12 -13.07 -10.05
CA LYS A 136 -0.04 -12.82 -11.03
C LYS A 136 0.78 -11.58 -10.68
N GLY A 137 0.52 -10.94 -9.54
CA GLY A 137 1.18 -9.72 -9.09
C GLY A 137 0.76 -8.46 -9.85
N ARG A 138 -0.35 -8.52 -10.60
CA ARG A 138 -0.88 -7.34 -11.30
C ARG A 138 -1.75 -6.54 -10.34
N LEU A 139 -1.53 -5.23 -10.30
CA LEU A 139 -2.40 -4.30 -9.60
C LEU A 139 -3.75 -4.21 -10.33
N LEU A 140 -4.83 -4.59 -9.65
CA LEU A 140 -6.18 -4.56 -10.18
C LEU A 140 -6.92 -3.27 -9.85
N ALA A 141 -6.69 -2.73 -8.66
CA ALA A 141 -7.38 -1.54 -8.20
C ALA A 141 -6.53 -0.71 -7.22
N GLN A 142 -6.77 0.60 -7.25
CA GLN A 142 -6.31 1.58 -6.29
C GLN A 142 -7.54 2.29 -5.74
N VAL A 143 -7.76 2.18 -4.43
CA VAL A 143 -8.96 2.70 -3.78
C VAL A 143 -8.55 3.74 -2.74
N PRO A 144 -8.76 5.02 -3.01
CA PRO A 144 -8.50 6.07 -2.04
C PRO A 144 -9.56 6.07 -0.94
N LYS A 145 -9.13 6.27 0.29
CA LYS A 145 -10.02 6.40 1.45
C LYS A 145 -11.00 7.55 1.26
N MET A 146 -12.29 7.25 1.39
CA MET A 146 -13.37 8.22 1.15
C MET A 146 -13.70 9.01 2.40
N GLU A 147 -13.75 8.36 3.55
CA GLU A 147 -14.04 9.01 4.84
C GLU A 147 -12.76 9.13 5.65
N LEU A 148 -12.34 10.39 5.85
CA LEU A 148 -11.12 10.70 6.59
C LEU A 148 -11.43 10.96 8.05
N THR A 149 -10.63 10.37 8.93
CA THR A 149 -10.68 10.67 10.35
C THR A 149 -10.17 12.10 10.64
N PRO A 150 -10.47 12.70 11.81
CA PRO A 150 -9.98 14.05 12.13
C PRO A 150 -8.47 14.27 11.92
N PRO A 151 -7.56 13.33 12.30
CA PRO A 151 -6.13 13.46 12.01
C PRO A 151 -5.76 13.40 10.54
N GLU A 152 -6.62 12.82 9.69
CA GLU A 152 -6.38 12.64 8.26
C GLU A 152 -6.95 13.77 7.38
N ARG A 153 -7.58 14.80 7.97
CA ARG A 153 -8.24 15.88 7.20
C ARG A 153 -7.32 16.66 6.27
N TRP A 154 -6.02 16.51 6.42
CA TRP A 154 -5.02 17.06 5.52
C TRP A 154 -4.79 16.20 4.26
N LEU A 155 -5.33 14.96 4.23
CA LEU A 155 -5.29 14.10 3.06
C LEU A 155 -6.40 14.46 2.06
N ARG A 156 -6.18 14.10 0.81
CA ARG A 156 -7.21 14.23 -0.24
C ARG A 156 -8.18 13.05 -0.13
N ARG A 157 -9.47 13.37 -0.07
CA ARG A 157 -10.54 12.37 -0.12
C ARG A 157 -10.60 11.64 -1.46
N GLY A 158 -10.95 10.36 -1.41
CA GLY A 158 -11.45 9.64 -2.57
C GLY A 158 -12.84 10.13 -3.02
N ARG A 159 -13.23 9.78 -4.23
CA ARG A 159 -14.60 9.98 -4.71
C ARG A 159 -15.50 8.87 -4.18
N PHE A 160 -16.72 9.22 -3.79
CA PHE A 160 -17.73 8.24 -3.42
C PHE A 160 -18.09 7.34 -4.60
N GLY A 161 -18.23 6.04 -4.36
CA GLY A 161 -18.67 5.04 -5.31
C GLY A 161 -18.37 3.63 -4.82
N PRO A 162 -19.14 2.61 -5.23
CA PRO A 162 -18.80 1.24 -4.94
C PRO A 162 -17.54 0.87 -5.71
N HIS A 163 -16.54 0.38 -5.00
CA HIS A 163 -15.30 -0.14 -5.58
C HIS A 163 -15.36 -1.67 -5.58
N LEU A 164 -16.10 -2.22 -6.54
CA LEU A 164 -16.16 -3.66 -6.73
C LEU A 164 -15.15 -4.05 -7.79
N VAL A 165 -14.25 -4.95 -7.42
CA VAL A 165 -13.25 -5.52 -8.33
C VAL A 165 -13.67 -6.92 -8.73
N GLU A 166 -13.87 -7.15 -10.02
CA GLU A 166 -14.13 -8.48 -10.55
C GLU A 166 -12.86 -9.30 -10.58
N THR A 167 -12.95 -10.51 -10.05
CA THR A 167 -11.85 -11.47 -10.02
C THR A 167 -12.33 -12.84 -10.54
N GLU A 168 -11.39 -13.73 -10.83
CA GLU A 168 -11.73 -15.13 -11.18
C GLU A 168 -12.42 -15.86 -10.02
N ALA A 169 -12.28 -15.37 -8.78
CA ALA A 169 -12.89 -15.93 -7.59
C ALA A 169 -14.21 -15.22 -7.17
N GLY A 170 -14.64 -14.21 -7.92
CA GLY A 170 -15.85 -13.42 -7.62
C GLY A 170 -15.56 -11.92 -7.48
N LYS A 171 -16.54 -11.19 -6.95
CA LYS A 171 -16.42 -9.74 -6.72
C LYS A 171 -15.89 -9.49 -5.31
N VAL A 172 -14.93 -8.58 -5.20
CA VAL A 172 -14.30 -8.14 -3.96
C VAL A 172 -14.47 -6.64 -3.80
#